data_7a493d68bdda1a78a211881ad7662185
#
_entry.id   7a493d68bdda1a78a211881ad7662185
#
_cell.length_a   1.000
_cell.length_b   1.000
_cell.length_c   1.000
_cell.angle_alpha   90.00
_cell.angle_beta   90.00
_cell.angle_gamma   90.00
#
_symmetry.space_group_name_H-M   'P 1'
#
loop_
_entity.id
_entity.type
_entity.pdbx_description
1 polymer ?
#
loop_
_entity_poly.entity_id
_entity_poly.type
_entity_poly.pdbx_seq_one_letter_code
_entity_poly.pdbx_strand_id
1 'polypeptide(L)'
;MEPERTADGHYVVIDGRRWRATDPDLPEARRQELVRELMSARSAVGWAKRRQDAEAERAARNRVHAAKVALGERGPKWWERT
;
A
#
# COMPACT_ATOMS: atom_id res chain seq x y z
N MET A 1 -4.53 -1.45 -18.41
CA MET A 1 -5.74 -2.21 -18.03
C MET A 1 -5.91 -2.12 -16.52
N GLU A 2 -7.08 -1.68 -16.08
CA GLU A 2 -7.34 -1.57 -14.65
C GLU A 2 -7.71 -2.92 -14.04
N PRO A 3 -7.28 -3.20 -12.79
CA PRO A 3 -7.71 -4.43 -12.13
C PRO A 3 -9.22 -4.45 -11.95
N GLU A 4 -9.78 -5.65 -11.94
CA GLU A 4 -11.18 -5.84 -11.63
C GLU A 4 -11.47 -5.46 -10.19
N ARG A 5 -12.58 -4.75 -9.97
CA ARG A 5 -13.04 -4.40 -8.62
C ARG A 5 -14.24 -5.25 -8.23
N THR A 6 -14.34 -5.53 -6.93
CA THR A 6 -15.55 -6.18 -6.40
C THR A 6 -16.75 -5.24 -6.53
N ALA A 7 -17.96 -5.81 -6.48
CA ALA A 7 -19.19 -5.03 -6.68
C ALA A 7 -19.35 -3.90 -5.67
N ASP A 8 -18.86 -4.09 -4.43
CA ASP A 8 -18.92 -3.06 -3.38
C ASP A 8 -17.82 -2.01 -3.49
N GLY A 9 -16.85 -2.20 -4.40
CA GLY A 9 -15.73 -1.28 -4.57
C GLY A 9 -14.64 -1.38 -3.50
N HIS A 10 -14.76 -2.32 -2.55
CA HIS A 10 -13.83 -2.42 -1.42
C HIS A 10 -12.53 -3.13 -1.75
N TYR A 11 -12.52 -3.98 -2.78
CA TYR A 11 -11.37 -4.80 -3.12
C TYR A 11 -11.08 -4.71 -4.61
N VAL A 12 -9.81 -4.93 -4.94
CA VAL A 12 -9.37 -5.14 -6.33
C VAL A 12 -8.90 -6.57 -6.46
N VAL A 13 -9.10 -7.17 -7.63
CA VAL A 13 -8.68 -8.55 -7.91
C VAL A 13 -7.49 -8.50 -8.86
N ILE A 14 -6.37 -9.07 -8.42
CA ILE A 14 -5.14 -9.13 -9.21
C ILE A 14 -4.63 -10.56 -9.15
N ASP A 15 -4.49 -11.20 -10.29
CA ASP A 15 -4.03 -12.60 -10.39
C ASP A 15 -4.84 -13.55 -9.49
N GLY A 16 -6.15 -13.36 -9.45
CA GLY A 16 -7.05 -14.19 -8.68
C GLY A 16 -7.08 -13.92 -7.18
N ARG A 17 -6.30 -12.96 -6.70
CA ARG A 17 -6.27 -12.57 -5.28
C ARG A 17 -6.97 -11.24 -5.07
N ARG A 18 -7.69 -11.13 -3.95
CA ARG A 18 -8.32 -9.88 -3.57
C ARG A 18 -7.37 -9.07 -2.70
N TRP A 19 -7.24 -7.80 -3.06
CA TRP A 19 -6.47 -6.82 -2.28
C TRP A 19 -7.39 -5.67 -1.95
N ARG A 20 -7.26 -5.12 -0.76
CA ARG A 20 -8.09 -3.97 -0.38
C ARG A 20 -7.81 -2.80 -1.32
N ALA A 21 -8.89 -2.17 -1.81
CA ALA A 21 -8.78 -1.00 -2.68
C ALA A 21 -8.26 0.21 -1.90
N THR A 22 -7.59 1.12 -2.59
CA THR A 22 -7.18 2.41 -2.03
C THR A 22 -8.41 3.21 -1.63
N ASP A 23 -8.31 3.96 -0.53
CA ASP A 23 -9.39 4.82 -0.04
C ASP A 23 -9.73 5.87 -1.12
N PRO A 24 -10.96 5.86 -1.65
CA PRO A 24 -11.36 6.81 -2.70
C PRO A 24 -11.51 8.24 -2.22
N ASP A 25 -11.57 8.46 -0.90
CA ASP A 25 -11.72 9.81 -0.34
C ASP A 25 -10.39 10.55 -0.19
N LEU A 26 -9.27 9.88 -0.46
CA LEU A 26 -7.97 10.55 -0.44
C LEU A 26 -7.88 11.57 -1.58
N PRO A 27 -7.46 12.82 -1.29
CA PRO A 27 -7.17 13.76 -2.37
C PRO A 27 -6.11 13.18 -3.30
N GLU A 28 -6.24 13.43 -4.59
CA GLU A 28 -5.35 12.84 -5.61
C GLU A 28 -3.88 13.17 -5.34
N ALA A 29 -3.58 14.40 -4.94
CA ALA A 29 -2.19 14.79 -4.64
C ALA A 29 -1.63 13.98 -3.47
N ARG A 30 -2.45 13.74 -2.44
CA ARG A 30 -2.04 12.93 -1.29
C ARG A 30 -1.86 11.48 -1.67
N ARG A 31 -2.77 10.94 -2.48
CA ARG A 31 -2.65 9.57 -2.98
C ARG A 31 -1.33 9.39 -3.74
N GLN A 32 -1.00 10.32 -4.61
CA GLN A 32 0.25 10.26 -5.37
C GLN A 32 1.48 10.31 -4.49
N GLU A 33 1.48 11.16 -3.45
CA GLU A 33 2.58 11.20 -2.47
C GLU A 33 2.78 9.85 -1.81
N LEU A 34 1.67 9.23 -1.37
CA LEU A 34 1.72 7.95 -0.66
C LEU A 34 2.18 6.82 -1.59
N VAL A 35 1.76 6.84 -2.84
CA VAL A 35 2.22 5.86 -3.82
C VAL A 35 3.73 6.00 -4.05
N ARG A 36 4.24 7.23 -4.18
CA ARG A 36 5.68 7.46 -4.32
C ARG A 36 6.44 6.97 -3.10
N GLU A 37 5.92 7.25 -1.89
CA GLU A 37 6.54 6.77 -0.66
C GLU A 37 6.55 5.24 -0.61
N LEU A 38 5.46 4.61 -1.01
CA LEU A 38 5.37 3.15 -1.05
C LEU A 38 6.41 2.55 -2.01
N MET A 39 6.57 3.13 -3.19
CA MET A 39 7.55 2.67 -4.17
C MET A 39 8.98 2.84 -3.65
N SER A 40 9.27 3.99 -3.02
CA SER A 40 10.56 4.24 -2.39
C SER A 40 10.85 3.23 -1.30
N ALA A 41 9.86 2.94 -0.44
CA ALA A 41 10.03 1.99 0.65
C ALA A 41 10.25 0.56 0.14
N ARG A 42 9.55 0.16 -0.92
CA ARG A 42 9.76 -1.15 -1.54
C ARG A 42 11.16 -1.29 -2.11
N SER A 43 11.67 -0.24 -2.75
CA SER A 43 13.05 -0.23 -3.25
C SER A 43 14.04 -0.37 -2.11
N ALA A 44 13.77 0.33 -0.98
CA ALA A 44 14.64 0.25 0.20
C ALA A 44 14.67 -1.17 0.79
N VAL A 45 13.54 -1.89 0.77
CA VAL A 45 13.51 -3.30 1.19
C VAL A 45 14.44 -4.13 0.33
N GLY A 46 14.36 -3.97 -0.99
CA GLY A 46 15.21 -4.72 -1.92
C GLY A 46 16.70 -4.45 -1.72
N TRP A 47 17.05 -3.19 -1.52
CA TRP A 47 18.46 -2.82 -1.25
C TRP A 47 18.96 -3.40 0.07
N ALA A 48 18.14 -3.33 1.13
CA ALA A 48 18.52 -3.88 2.42
C ALA A 48 18.74 -5.39 2.35
N LYS A 49 17.88 -6.11 1.62
CA LYS A 49 18.05 -7.55 1.42
C LYS A 49 19.35 -7.88 0.73
N ARG A 50 19.68 -7.15 -0.35
CA ARG A 50 20.94 -7.38 -1.09
C ARG A 50 22.17 -7.14 -0.22
N ARG A 51 22.10 -6.19 0.70
CA ARG A 51 23.20 -5.91 1.63
C ARG A 51 23.16 -6.76 2.89
N GLN A 52 22.13 -7.60 3.02
CA GLN A 52 21.93 -8.43 4.21
C GLN A 52 21.87 -7.59 5.50
N ASP A 53 21.22 -6.43 5.40
CA ASP A 53 21.07 -5.49 6.51
C ASP A 53 19.67 -5.65 7.09
N ALA A 54 19.55 -6.44 8.16
CA ALA A 54 18.26 -6.78 8.76
C ALA A 54 17.56 -5.56 9.38
N GLU A 55 18.31 -4.64 9.98
CA GLU A 55 17.72 -3.43 10.56
C GLU A 55 17.17 -2.51 9.49
N ALA A 56 17.92 -2.31 8.42
CA ALA A 56 17.46 -1.50 7.29
C ALA A 56 16.23 -2.12 6.63
N GLU A 57 16.20 -3.45 6.51
CA GLU A 57 15.05 -4.14 5.95
C GLU A 57 13.81 -3.93 6.82
N ARG A 58 13.95 -4.05 8.14
CA ARG A 58 12.82 -3.83 9.07
C ARG A 58 12.30 -2.41 8.97
N ALA A 59 13.20 -1.43 8.95
CA ALA A 59 12.82 -0.01 8.83
C ALA A 59 12.07 0.23 7.52
N ALA A 60 12.55 -0.34 6.41
CA ALA A 60 11.92 -0.17 5.11
C ALA A 60 10.54 -0.85 5.08
N ARG A 61 10.39 -2.03 5.68
CA ARG A 61 9.10 -2.71 5.75
C ARG A 61 8.10 -1.93 6.60
N ASN A 62 8.57 -1.27 7.66
CA ASN A 62 7.71 -0.39 8.46
C ASN A 62 7.20 0.79 7.64
N ARG A 63 8.03 1.34 6.77
CA ARG A 63 7.63 2.41 5.85
C ARG A 63 6.57 1.91 4.85
N VAL A 64 6.74 0.70 4.32
CA VAL A 64 5.74 0.07 3.43
C VAL A 64 4.40 -0.05 4.15
N HIS A 65 4.43 -0.58 5.38
CA HIS A 65 3.22 -0.74 6.18
C HIS A 65 2.53 0.60 6.43
N ALA A 66 3.29 1.61 6.85
CA ALA A 66 2.74 2.93 7.14
C ALA A 66 2.09 3.56 5.90
N ALA A 67 2.74 3.45 4.74
CA ALA A 67 2.20 3.96 3.49
C ALA A 67 0.90 3.25 3.11
N LYS A 68 0.86 1.92 3.28
CA LYS A 68 -0.35 1.15 2.97
C LYS A 68 -1.49 1.47 3.91
N VAL A 69 -1.21 1.67 5.21
CA VAL A 69 -2.24 2.09 6.16
C VAL A 69 -2.81 3.46 5.76
N ALA A 70 -1.92 4.39 5.41
CA ALA A 70 -2.35 5.74 5.00
C ALA A 70 -3.17 5.71 3.70
N LEU A 71 -2.87 4.78 2.79
CA LEU A 71 -3.65 4.59 1.56
C LEU A 71 -5.00 3.90 1.80
N GLY A 72 -5.24 3.37 3.00
CA GLY A 72 -6.44 2.61 3.31
C GLY A 72 -6.37 1.16 2.89
N GLU A 73 -5.21 0.69 2.47
CA GLU A 73 -5.01 -0.69 1.98
C GLU A 73 -4.67 -1.68 3.08
N ARG A 74 -4.42 -1.19 4.30
CA ARG A 74 -4.17 -1.99 5.51
C ARG A 74 -4.76 -1.27 6.71
N GLY A 75 -4.83 -1.96 7.86
CA GLY A 75 -5.34 -1.38 9.09
C GLY A 75 -6.84 -1.22 9.07
N PRO A 76 -7.39 -0.19 9.71
CA PRO A 76 -8.83 0.01 9.74
C PRO A 76 -9.40 0.13 8.33
N LYS A 77 -10.56 -0.49 8.12
CA LYS A 77 -11.22 -0.44 6.81
C LYS A 77 -11.79 0.95 6.58
N TRP A 78 -11.38 1.59 5.47
CA TRP A 78 -11.79 2.97 5.19
C TRP A 78 -13.30 3.11 5.00
N TRP A 79 -13.98 2.05 4.53
CA TRP A 79 -15.45 2.10 4.33
C TRP A 79 -16.25 1.90 5.62
N GLU A 80 -15.59 1.60 6.73
CA GLU A 80 -16.22 1.46 8.04
C GLU A 80 -16.05 2.70 8.93
N ARG A 81 -15.39 3.75 8.40
CA ARG A 81 -15.27 4.99 9.15
C ARG A 81 -16.60 5.69 9.31
N THR A 82 -16.87 6.16 10.50
CA THR A 82 -18.08 6.92 10.79
C THR A 82 -17.74 8.39 10.93
#